data_19dcb9ab9c34963c7711e5f0810d9280
#
_entry.id   19dcb9ab9c34963c7711e5f0810d9280
#
_cell.length_a   1.000
_cell.length_b   1.000
_cell.length_c   1.000
_cell.angle_alpha   90.00
_cell.angle_beta   90.00
_cell.angle_gamma   90.00
#
_symmetry.space_group_name_H-M   'P 1'
#
loop_
_entity.id
_entity.type
_entity.pdbx_description
1 polymer ?
#
loop_
_entity_poly.entity_id
_entity_poly.type
_entity_poly.pdbx_seq_one_letter_code
_entity_poly.pdbx_strand_id
1 'polypeptide(L)'
;MQFAVKTSVIAVFAALATSACTLGPSGAPPAMPSPAHYGAQPQSLQTVAAGGTAQHFDAGATAAPQWWTLYRSDALDALVEEGLRNNPTLAATQRSLNAAQQELRAQIGASTLPSVDAGAEAERTRSPVVPGIGPNTERYNIFAGQLQAQYNFDLFGAVRYGNKASAARVDVQAYELEAARRALAANIVGTAIRAAALDRQIALTERLVTLAGDTARDDAQRQALGSVSHAQALGSARQAAALAATLPPLRQQRASTVHALAVLLGRTPDAAPAVPDLDSLSLPEHVPVAVPAQLLRSRPDIQAAEAAVQAAAADVGEATAQLFPNLSLTASMGRAGFSWPALLSGAGGIWAIGASVSQPIFHGGALLAHRRATKEAYEAAVLHYKSTVLSAFGNVANSLAALDNDAQTLASTESEARAAQQLFDETMSRYRLGSLPISAAQASEQQFLTARLDSVRAQSQRLGDTAALFQAMGELPQEPAKSASRE
;
A
#
# COMPACT_ATOMS: atom_id res chain seq x y z
N MET A 1 -52.45 42.85 13.68
CA MET A 1 -50.97 42.94 13.67
C MET A 1 -50.22 41.64 14.08
N GLN A 2 -50.82 40.68 14.77
CA GLN A 2 -50.16 39.41 15.16
C GLN A 2 -50.02 38.35 14.06
N PHE A 3 -50.81 38.39 12.98
CA PHE A 3 -50.70 37.42 11.88
C PHE A 3 -49.56 37.73 10.90
N ALA A 4 -49.20 38.98 10.68
CA ALA A 4 -48.14 39.41 9.78
C ALA A 4 -46.72 39.08 10.31
N VAL A 5 -46.53 39.07 11.63
CA VAL A 5 -45.24 38.75 12.25
C VAL A 5 -44.93 37.24 12.18
N LYS A 6 -45.96 36.38 12.28
CA LYS A 6 -45.77 34.90 12.18
C LYS A 6 -45.40 34.45 10.78
N THR A 7 -45.95 35.05 9.72
CA THR A 7 -45.61 34.75 8.35
C THR A 7 -44.23 35.23 7.94
N SER A 8 -43.79 36.39 8.47
CA SER A 8 -42.42 36.89 8.18
C SER A 8 -41.33 36.09 8.86
N VAL A 9 -41.55 35.53 10.04
CA VAL A 9 -40.59 34.65 10.73
C VAL A 9 -40.46 33.31 10.00
N ILE A 10 -41.56 32.74 9.53
CA ILE A 10 -41.55 31.49 8.75
C ILE A 10 -40.87 31.70 7.37
N ALA A 11 -41.07 32.83 6.71
CA ALA A 11 -40.44 33.15 5.45
C ALA A 11 -38.91 33.37 5.57
N VAL A 12 -38.45 33.98 6.67
CA VAL A 12 -37.03 34.13 6.97
C VAL A 12 -36.38 32.79 7.29
N PHE A 13 -37.04 31.89 8.01
CA PHE A 13 -36.56 30.52 8.23
C PHE A 13 -36.55 29.68 6.95
N ALA A 14 -37.51 29.82 6.09
CA ALA A 14 -37.55 29.14 4.79
C ALA A 14 -36.47 29.65 3.82
N ALA A 15 -36.16 30.95 3.81
CA ALA A 15 -35.11 31.54 3.02
C ALA A 15 -33.69 31.16 3.50
N LEU A 16 -33.50 30.94 4.80
CA LEU A 16 -32.25 30.40 5.37
C LEU A 16 -32.08 28.92 5.06
N ALA A 17 -33.11 28.14 4.82
CA ALA A 17 -33.05 26.73 4.49
C ALA A 17 -32.64 26.44 3.01
N THR A 18 -32.74 27.42 2.12
CA THR A 18 -32.43 27.22 0.69
C THR A 18 -30.99 27.61 0.28
N SER A 19 -30.23 28.28 1.13
CA SER A 19 -28.83 28.51 0.93
C SER A 19 -28.04 27.35 1.55
N ALA A 20 -27.91 26.21 0.81
CA ALA A 20 -26.94 25.18 1.11
C ALA A 20 -25.54 25.77 0.90
N CYS A 21 -25.09 26.66 1.80
CA CYS A 21 -23.74 27.16 1.82
C CYS A 21 -22.81 25.95 2.06
N THR A 22 -22.02 25.56 1.06
CA THR A 22 -20.93 24.63 1.27
C THR A 22 -19.90 25.29 2.17
N LEU A 23 -19.80 24.82 3.42
CA LEU A 23 -18.93 25.42 4.45
C LEU A 23 -17.46 25.00 4.36
N GLY A 24 -17.12 24.10 3.42
CA GLY A 24 -15.77 23.57 3.21
C GLY A 24 -15.33 23.65 1.74
N PRO A 25 -14.04 23.38 1.46
CA PRO A 25 -13.55 23.24 0.09
C PRO A 25 -14.23 22.05 -0.61
N SER A 26 -14.22 22.05 -1.95
CA SER A 26 -14.88 21.00 -2.76
C SER A 26 -14.34 19.60 -2.52
N GLY A 27 -13.10 19.47 -2.04
CA GLY A 27 -12.39 18.19 -1.91
C GLY A 27 -11.96 17.58 -3.25
N ALA A 28 -12.12 18.32 -4.36
CA ALA A 28 -11.61 17.89 -5.63
C ALA A 28 -10.07 17.95 -5.63
N PRO A 29 -9.40 16.93 -6.17
CA PRO A 29 -7.94 16.96 -6.29
C PRO A 29 -7.51 18.11 -7.22
N PRO A 30 -6.34 18.71 -6.98
CA PRO A 30 -5.83 19.76 -7.86
C PRO A 30 -5.53 19.18 -9.23
N ALA A 31 -5.71 20.01 -10.28
CA ALA A 31 -5.30 19.62 -11.62
C ALA A 31 -3.80 19.35 -11.65
N MET A 32 -3.43 18.17 -12.17
CA MET A 32 -2.03 17.77 -12.35
C MET A 32 -1.64 17.89 -13.81
N PRO A 33 -0.36 18.20 -14.11
CA PRO A 33 0.15 18.12 -15.47
C PRO A 33 -0.11 16.72 -16.04
N SER A 34 -0.58 16.65 -17.28
CA SER A 34 -0.71 15.40 -18.02
C SER A 34 0.27 15.45 -19.20
N PRO A 35 1.55 15.12 -18.98
CA PRO A 35 2.55 15.14 -20.06
C PRO A 35 2.20 14.08 -21.11
N ALA A 36 2.63 14.31 -22.36
CA ALA A 36 2.44 13.33 -23.44
C ALA A 36 3.31 12.07 -23.25
N HIS A 37 4.43 12.20 -22.53
CA HIS A 37 5.42 11.15 -22.29
C HIS A 37 5.85 11.14 -20.83
N TYR A 38 6.35 10.01 -20.33
CA TYR A 38 6.90 9.90 -18.97
C TYR A 38 8.31 10.51 -18.85
N GLY A 39 9.12 10.46 -19.91
CA GLY A 39 10.48 11.02 -19.97
C GLY A 39 10.58 12.29 -20.83
N ALA A 40 11.79 12.84 -20.91
CA ALA A 40 12.08 14.02 -21.73
C ALA A 40 11.94 13.77 -23.25
N GLN A 41 12.04 12.50 -23.67
CA GLN A 41 11.87 12.06 -25.05
C GLN A 41 10.74 11.06 -25.16
N PRO A 42 10.12 10.92 -26.36
CA PRO A 42 9.19 9.81 -26.62
C PRO A 42 9.88 8.48 -26.36
N GLN A 43 9.15 7.58 -25.74
CA GLN A 43 9.65 6.26 -25.43
C GLN A 43 9.73 5.38 -26.67
N SER A 44 10.71 4.47 -26.71
CA SER A 44 10.76 3.40 -27.70
C SER A 44 9.47 2.57 -27.66
N LEU A 45 8.95 2.21 -28.84
CA LEU A 45 7.76 1.33 -28.92
C LEU A 45 8.10 -0.12 -28.57
N GLN A 46 9.37 -0.48 -28.63
CA GLN A 46 9.87 -1.82 -28.33
C GLN A 46 11.34 -1.77 -27.90
N THR A 47 11.75 -2.76 -27.11
CA THR A 47 13.16 -3.00 -26.76
C THR A 47 13.87 -3.74 -27.89
N VAL A 48 15.23 -3.74 -27.87
CA VAL A 48 15.99 -4.69 -28.68
C VAL A 48 15.66 -6.13 -28.26
N ALA A 49 15.75 -7.06 -29.22
CA ALA A 49 15.54 -8.47 -28.93
C ALA A 49 16.73 -9.02 -28.12
N ALA A 50 16.45 -9.61 -26.97
CA ALA A 50 17.40 -10.29 -26.11
C ALA A 50 16.67 -11.40 -25.33
N GLY A 51 17.34 -12.51 -25.02
CA GLY A 51 16.67 -13.67 -24.43
C GLY A 51 15.62 -14.29 -25.37
N GLY A 52 15.78 -14.11 -26.68
CA GLY A 52 14.81 -14.54 -27.68
C GLY A 52 13.58 -13.67 -27.83
N THR A 53 13.43 -12.60 -27.04
CA THR A 53 12.20 -11.77 -26.98
C THR A 53 12.49 -10.28 -27.08
N ALA A 54 11.77 -9.57 -27.95
CA ALA A 54 11.63 -8.12 -27.93
C ALA A 54 10.34 -7.79 -27.16
N GLN A 55 10.38 -6.85 -26.22
CA GLN A 55 9.19 -6.40 -25.54
C GLN A 55 8.57 -5.21 -26.28
N HIS A 56 7.30 -5.34 -26.62
CA HIS A 56 6.49 -4.27 -27.23
C HIS A 56 5.72 -3.53 -26.16
N PHE A 57 5.81 -2.20 -26.16
CA PHE A 57 5.11 -1.35 -25.22
C PHE A 57 3.77 -0.88 -25.82
N ASP A 58 2.68 -1.46 -25.35
CA ASP A 58 1.32 -1.18 -25.83
C ASP A 58 0.78 0.06 -25.11
N ALA A 59 1.02 1.24 -25.68
CA ALA A 59 0.61 2.52 -25.09
C ALA A 59 -0.92 2.62 -24.98
N GLY A 60 -1.41 2.97 -23.79
CA GLY A 60 -2.84 3.07 -23.49
C GLY A 60 -3.52 1.77 -23.12
N ALA A 61 -2.80 0.65 -23.16
CA ALA A 61 -3.28 -0.61 -22.63
C ALA A 61 -3.15 -0.64 -21.09
N THR A 62 -4.02 -1.40 -20.44
CA THR A 62 -3.99 -1.58 -18.99
C THR A 62 -3.50 -2.97 -18.63
N ALA A 63 -2.72 -3.06 -17.54
CA ALA A 63 -2.25 -4.34 -17.03
C ALA A 63 -3.43 -5.21 -16.54
N ALA A 64 -3.32 -6.51 -16.77
CA ALA A 64 -4.29 -7.46 -16.22
C ALA A 64 -4.10 -7.60 -14.69
N PRO A 65 -5.15 -7.90 -13.93
CA PRO A 65 -5.06 -8.10 -12.47
C PRO A 65 -4.08 -9.19 -12.03
N GLN A 66 -3.84 -10.18 -12.88
CA GLN A 66 -2.91 -11.28 -12.64
C GLN A 66 -1.72 -11.22 -13.61
N TRP A 67 -1.09 -10.04 -13.71
CA TRP A 67 0.01 -9.79 -14.64
C TRP A 67 1.19 -10.78 -14.52
N TRP A 68 1.39 -11.39 -13.35
CA TRP A 68 2.46 -12.38 -13.11
C TRP A 68 2.29 -13.66 -13.94
N THR A 69 1.07 -14.00 -14.38
CA THR A 69 0.84 -15.16 -15.27
C THR A 69 1.49 -14.99 -16.65
N LEU A 70 1.86 -13.76 -17.03
CA LEU A 70 2.58 -13.46 -18.25
C LEU A 70 4.00 -14.04 -18.24
N TYR A 71 4.55 -14.40 -17.07
CA TYR A 71 5.84 -15.12 -16.96
C TYR A 71 5.71 -16.61 -17.33
N ARG A 72 4.49 -17.12 -17.56
CA ARG A 72 4.16 -18.48 -18.00
C ARG A 72 4.78 -19.56 -17.11
N SER A 73 4.71 -19.38 -15.81
CA SER A 73 5.26 -20.30 -14.81
C SER A 73 4.22 -20.64 -13.73
N ASP A 74 3.63 -21.84 -13.83
CA ASP A 74 2.65 -22.33 -12.85
C ASP A 74 3.21 -22.31 -11.42
N ALA A 75 4.53 -22.55 -11.27
CA ALA A 75 5.19 -22.51 -9.97
C ALA A 75 5.22 -21.07 -9.40
N LEU A 76 5.46 -20.05 -10.25
CA LEU A 76 5.42 -18.65 -9.84
C LEU A 76 3.99 -18.22 -9.50
N ASP A 77 3.02 -18.62 -10.31
CA ASP A 77 1.61 -18.31 -10.09
C ASP A 77 1.12 -18.87 -8.74
N ALA A 78 1.47 -20.12 -8.44
CA ALA A 78 1.14 -20.75 -7.17
C ALA A 78 1.74 -20.02 -5.96
N LEU A 79 2.98 -19.52 -6.06
CA LEU A 79 3.62 -18.72 -5.01
C LEU A 79 2.86 -17.41 -4.77
N VAL A 80 2.51 -16.67 -5.83
CA VAL A 80 1.78 -15.41 -5.68
C VAL A 80 0.41 -15.63 -5.08
N GLU A 81 -0.34 -16.61 -5.58
CA GLU A 81 -1.66 -16.94 -5.04
C GLU A 81 -1.60 -17.38 -3.57
N GLU A 82 -0.60 -18.15 -3.20
CA GLU A 82 -0.40 -18.55 -1.81
C GLU A 82 -0.14 -17.35 -0.91
N GLY A 83 0.79 -16.47 -1.32
CA GLY A 83 1.10 -15.27 -0.56
C GLY A 83 -0.11 -14.35 -0.41
N LEU A 84 -0.88 -14.13 -1.47
CA LEU A 84 -2.11 -13.33 -1.41
C LEU A 84 -3.18 -13.92 -0.48
N ARG A 85 -3.22 -15.25 -0.32
CA ARG A 85 -4.15 -15.92 0.61
C ARG A 85 -3.67 -15.93 2.05
N ASN A 86 -2.38 -16.12 2.28
CA ASN A 86 -1.85 -16.51 3.59
C ASN A 86 -1.01 -15.43 4.28
N ASN A 87 -0.67 -14.32 3.58
CA ASN A 87 0.19 -13.30 4.17
C ASN A 87 -0.49 -12.60 5.36
N PRO A 88 0.09 -12.65 6.57
CA PRO A 88 -0.54 -12.08 7.77
C PRO A 88 -0.61 -10.55 7.74
N THR A 89 0.33 -9.86 7.08
CA THR A 89 0.33 -8.40 6.96
C THR A 89 -0.85 -7.96 6.08
N LEU A 90 -1.08 -8.65 4.96
CA LEU A 90 -2.23 -8.36 4.09
C LEU A 90 -3.55 -8.64 4.83
N ALA A 91 -3.63 -9.76 5.58
CA ALA A 91 -4.78 -10.07 6.40
C ALA A 91 -5.03 -9.02 7.49
N ALA A 92 -3.99 -8.49 8.13
CA ALA A 92 -4.09 -7.41 9.10
C ALA A 92 -4.64 -6.12 8.48
N THR A 93 -4.14 -5.73 7.29
CA THR A 93 -4.65 -4.56 6.56
C THR A 93 -6.15 -4.72 6.21
N GLN A 94 -6.58 -5.92 5.79
CA GLN A 94 -8.00 -6.22 5.56
C GLN A 94 -8.83 -6.05 6.85
N ARG A 95 -8.31 -6.47 8.01
CA ARG A 95 -9.00 -6.29 9.31
C ARG A 95 -9.07 -4.82 9.72
N SER A 96 -8.04 -4.04 9.43
CA SER A 96 -8.04 -2.58 9.66
C SER A 96 -9.13 -1.89 8.83
N LEU A 97 -9.27 -2.25 7.55
CA LEU A 97 -10.38 -1.76 6.72
C LEU A 97 -11.74 -2.13 7.32
N ASN A 98 -11.92 -3.38 7.74
CA ASN A 98 -13.17 -3.83 8.36
C ASN A 98 -13.46 -3.05 9.66
N ALA A 99 -12.44 -2.76 10.46
CA ALA A 99 -12.58 -1.94 11.67
C ALA A 99 -13.02 -0.51 11.32
N ALA A 100 -12.35 0.15 10.37
CA ALA A 100 -12.72 1.49 9.91
C ALA A 100 -14.17 1.56 9.38
N GLN A 101 -14.64 0.52 8.69
CA GLN A 101 -16.03 0.41 8.25
C GLN A 101 -17.02 0.30 9.41
N GLN A 102 -16.69 -0.43 10.48
CA GLN A 102 -17.53 -0.53 11.67
C GLN A 102 -17.52 0.79 12.46
N GLU A 103 -16.38 1.45 12.55
CA GLU A 103 -16.28 2.78 13.19
C GLU A 103 -17.13 3.82 12.45
N LEU A 104 -17.11 3.82 11.11
CA LEU A 104 -17.99 4.67 10.31
C LEU A 104 -19.47 4.37 10.61
N ARG A 105 -19.86 3.11 10.67
CA ARG A 105 -21.24 2.71 11.02
C ARG A 105 -21.62 3.18 12.42
N ALA A 106 -20.73 3.02 13.39
CA ALA A 106 -20.94 3.49 14.77
C ALA A 106 -21.09 5.02 14.81
N GLN A 107 -20.24 5.76 14.09
CA GLN A 107 -20.33 7.21 13.99
C GLN A 107 -21.64 7.68 13.34
N ILE A 108 -22.04 7.07 12.22
CA ILE A 108 -23.31 7.35 11.57
C ILE A 108 -24.47 7.07 12.54
N GLY A 109 -24.49 5.92 13.21
CA GLY A 109 -25.52 5.58 14.19
C GLY A 109 -25.61 6.58 15.34
N ALA A 110 -24.46 6.95 15.90
CA ALA A 110 -24.41 7.89 17.03
C ALA A 110 -24.73 9.34 16.65
N SER A 111 -24.49 9.74 15.41
CA SER A 111 -24.61 11.13 14.96
C SER A 111 -25.89 11.45 14.20
N THR A 112 -26.51 10.47 13.53
CA THR A 112 -27.69 10.68 12.67
C THR A 112 -28.99 10.19 13.29
N LEU A 113 -28.92 9.29 14.28
CA LEU A 113 -30.08 8.76 14.98
C LEU A 113 -30.19 9.35 16.39
N PRO A 114 -31.39 9.43 16.95
CA PRO A 114 -31.54 9.82 18.37
C PRO A 114 -30.93 8.73 19.26
N SER A 115 -30.20 9.15 20.32
CA SER A 115 -29.84 8.25 21.40
C SER A 115 -31.02 8.04 22.35
N VAL A 116 -31.17 6.83 22.86
CA VAL A 116 -32.16 6.50 23.90
C VAL A 116 -31.44 5.76 25.00
N ASP A 117 -31.44 6.37 26.18
CA ASP A 117 -30.75 5.85 27.35
C ASP A 117 -31.74 5.59 28.48
N ALA A 118 -31.54 4.52 29.24
CA ALA A 118 -32.24 4.22 30.46
C ALA A 118 -31.33 4.46 31.66
N GLY A 119 -31.77 5.29 32.60
CA GLY A 119 -31.04 5.59 33.81
C GLY A 119 -31.87 5.30 35.07
N ALA A 120 -31.21 4.87 36.12
CA ALA A 120 -31.78 4.74 37.46
C ALA A 120 -30.85 5.43 38.46
N GLU A 121 -31.44 6.18 39.38
CA GLU A 121 -30.71 6.94 40.39
C GLU A 121 -31.30 6.69 41.77
N ALA A 122 -30.44 6.53 42.76
CA ALA A 122 -30.80 6.48 44.16
C ALA A 122 -29.84 7.40 44.92
N GLU A 123 -30.34 8.52 45.39
CA GLU A 123 -29.54 9.52 46.07
C GLU A 123 -30.11 9.77 47.47
N ARG A 124 -29.23 9.95 48.43
CA ARG A 124 -29.58 10.49 49.76
C ARG A 124 -28.88 11.81 49.96
N THR A 125 -29.68 12.86 50.00
CA THR A 125 -29.14 14.21 50.06
C THR A 125 -29.60 14.91 51.37
N ARG A 126 -28.81 15.86 51.84
CA ARG A 126 -29.14 16.76 52.90
C ARG A 126 -29.22 18.19 52.33
N SER A 127 -30.41 18.73 52.33
CA SER A 127 -30.61 20.10 51.85
C SER A 127 -29.99 21.12 52.83
N PRO A 128 -29.26 22.15 52.33
CA PRO A 128 -28.88 23.27 53.18
C PRO A 128 -30.11 24.02 53.62
N VAL A 129 -30.00 24.76 54.78
CA VAL A 129 -31.04 25.70 55.22
C VAL A 129 -31.19 26.79 54.17
N VAL A 130 -32.41 26.95 53.61
CA VAL A 130 -32.72 28.06 52.72
C VAL A 130 -33.44 29.12 53.54
N PRO A 131 -32.83 30.32 53.71
CA PRO A 131 -33.46 31.40 54.48
C PRO A 131 -34.85 31.77 53.90
N GLY A 132 -35.90 31.72 54.71
CA GLY A 132 -37.27 32.04 54.29
C GLY A 132 -38.15 30.86 53.85
N ILE A 133 -37.65 29.66 53.77
CA ILE A 133 -38.44 28.46 53.33
C ILE A 133 -38.64 27.45 54.49
N GLY A 134 -37.89 27.56 55.59
CA GLY A 134 -38.03 26.73 56.77
C GLY A 134 -36.75 26.64 57.62
N PRO A 135 -36.86 26.36 58.91
CA PRO A 135 -35.75 26.46 59.85
C PRO A 135 -34.82 25.23 59.89
N ASN A 136 -35.13 24.16 59.14
CA ASN A 136 -34.45 22.85 59.33
C ASN A 136 -33.79 22.35 58.06
N THR A 137 -32.59 21.79 58.24
CA THR A 137 -31.98 20.93 57.22
C THR A 137 -32.76 19.64 57.08
N GLU A 138 -33.35 19.41 55.93
CA GLU A 138 -34.05 18.15 55.63
C GLU A 138 -33.13 17.12 54.97
N ARG A 139 -33.25 15.87 55.39
CA ARG A 139 -32.63 14.74 54.75
C ARG A 139 -33.73 14.00 54.01
N TYR A 140 -33.54 13.81 52.71
CA TYR A 140 -34.46 13.04 51.90
C TYR A 140 -33.72 12.09 50.95
N ASN A 141 -34.39 11.06 50.51
CA ASN A 141 -33.89 10.17 49.49
C ASN A 141 -34.59 10.55 48.18
N ILE A 142 -33.86 10.41 47.07
CA ILE A 142 -34.44 10.49 45.74
C ILE A 142 -34.22 9.13 45.09
N PHE A 143 -35.29 8.54 44.59
CA PHE A 143 -35.27 7.36 43.75
C PHE A 143 -35.90 7.78 42.44
N ALA A 144 -35.14 7.61 41.34
CA ALA A 144 -35.61 7.92 39.99
C ALA A 144 -35.27 6.82 39.01
N GLY A 145 -36.14 6.57 38.07
CA GLY A 145 -35.92 5.72 36.91
C GLY A 145 -36.49 6.41 35.69
N GLN A 146 -35.67 6.66 34.67
CA GLN A 146 -36.12 7.42 33.51
C GLN A 146 -35.52 6.85 32.22
N LEU A 147 -36.24 7.04 31.11
CA LEU A 147 -35.76 6.93 29.74
C LEU A 147 -35.53 8.37 29.25
N GLN A 148 -34.40 8.58 28.60
CA GLN A 148 -34.03 9.84 27.99
C GLN A 148 -33.69 9.61 26.51
N ALA A 149 -34.28 10.41 25.63
CA ALA A 149 -33.95 10.48 24.22
C ALA A 149 -33.32 11.83 23.91
N GLN A 150 -32.26 11.84 23.14
CA GLN A 150 -31.58 13.06 22.69
C GLN A 150 -31.32 12.99 21.18
N TYR A 151 -31.57 14.08 20.47
CA TYR A 151 -31.30 14.25 19.06
C TYR A 151 -30.70 15.61 18.76
N ASN A 152 -29.60 15.64 18.01
CA ASN A 152 -28.95 16.87 17.57
C ASN A 152 -29.24 17.09 16.08
N PHE A 153 -29.85 18.22 15.75
CA PHE A 153 -30.17 18.57 14.35
C PHE A 153 -28.92 19.10 13.62
N ASP A 154 -28.57 18.49 12.50
CA ASP A 154 -27.45 18.90 11.67
C ASP A 154 -27.81 20.06 10.72
N LEU A 155 -28.07 21.24 11.29
CA LEU A 155 -28.50 22.41 10.52
C LEU A 155 -27.41 22.96 9.60
N PHE A 156 -26.15 22.94 10.05
CA PHE A 156 -25.01 23.50 9.35
C PHE A 156 -24.07 22.44 8.78
N GLY A 157 -24.41 21.15 8.89
CA GLY A 157 -23.70 20.07 8.25
C GLY A 157 -22.49 19.53 9.03
N ALA A 158 -22.32 19.85 10.31
CA ALA A 158 -21.22 19.32 11.11
C ALA A 158 -21.20 17.78 11.08
N VAL A 159 -22.35 17.14 11.32
CA VAL A 159 -22.50 15.68 11.27
C VAL A 159 -22.26 15.13 9.86
N ARG A 160 -22.85 15.77 8.86
CA ARG A 160 -22.68 15.35 7.44
C ARG A 160 -21.23 15.44 7.00
N TYR A 161 -20.52 16.51 7.38
CA TYR A 161 -19.10 16.66 7.05
C TYR A 161 -18.22 15.67 7.82
N GLY A 162 -18.48 15.44 9.12
CA GLY A 162 -17.77 14.42 9.91
C GLY A 162 -17.96 13.01 9.35
N ASN A 163 -19.19 12.65 8.99
CA ASN A 163 -19.47 11.36 8.34
C ASN A 163 -18.83 11.25 6.96
N LYS A 164 -18.79 12.34 6.17
CA LYS A 164 -18.11 12.39 4.88
C LYS A 164 -16.58 12.22 5.05
N ALA A 165 -15.99 12.86 6.05
CA ALA A 165 -14.56 12.71 6.36
C ALA A 165 -14.23 11.26 6.72
N SER A 166 -15.04 10.65 7.59
CA SER A 166 -14.84 9.26 8.01
C SER A 166 -15.06 8.27 6.88
N ALA A 167 -16.05 8.50 6.00
CA ALA A 167 -16.25 7.68 4.79
C ALA A 167 -15.05 7.76 3.85
N ALA A 168 -14.52 8.96 3.60
CA ALA A 168 -13.33 9.13 2.77
C ALA A 168 -12.08 8.46 3.40
N ARG A 169 -11.96 8.41 4.74
CA ARG A 169 -10.91 7.64 5.42
C ARG A 169 -11.07 6.13 5.23
N VAL A 170 -12.30 5.61 5.16
CA VAL A 170 -12.55 4.20 4.79
C VAL A 170 -12.08 3.93 3.36
N ASP A 171 -12.33 4.87 2.42
CA ASP A 171 -11.85 4.75 1.04
C ASP A 171 -10.32 4.75 0.98
N VAL A 172 -9.62 5.59 1.79
CA VAL A 172 -8.16 5.55 1.92
C VAL A 172 -7.70 4.15 2.31
N GLN A 173 -8.29 3.56 3.37
CA GLN A 173 -7.93 2.20 3.81
C GLN A 173 -8.21 1.13 2.77
N ALA A 174 -9.26 1.28 1.97
CA ALA A 174 -9.58 0.35 0.88
C ALA A 174 -8.53 0.42 -0.23
N TYR A 175 -8.09 1.61 -0.62
CA TYR A 175 -7.04 1.78 -1.62
C TYR A 175 -5.66 1.37 -1.10
N GLU A 176 -5.36 1.59 0.18
CA GLU A 176 -4.12 1.10 0.82
C GLU A 176 -4.07 -0.43 0.84
N LEU A 177 -5.19 -1.10 1.08
CA LEU A 177 -5.28 -2.56 0.99
C LEU A 177 -4.97 -3.05 -0.43
N GLU A 178 -5.51 -2.37 -1.44
CA GLU A 178 -5.25 -2.74 -2.84
C GLU A 178 -3.78 -2.47 -3.22
N ALA A 179 -3.20 -1.37 -2.77
CA ALA A 179 -1.77 -1.09 -2.93
C ALA A 179 -0.90 -2.16 -2.25
N ALA A 180 -1.25 -2.58 -1.03
CA ALA A 180 -0.53 -3.64 -0.30
C ALA A 180 -0.61 -4.99 -1.01
N ARG A 181 -1.77 -5.35 -1.58
CA ARG A 181 -1.96 -6.58 -2.37
C ARG A 181 -1.04 -6.61 -3.58
N ARG A 182 -0.96 -5.52 -4.32
CA ARG A 182 -0.11 -5.37 -5.51
C ARG A 182 1.37 -5.39 -5.16
N ALA A 183 1.76 -4.67 -4.11
CA ALA A 183 3.12 -4.66 -3.61
C ALA A 183 3.56 -6.06 -3.16
N LEU A 184 2.68 -6.82 -2.51
CA LEU A 184 2.96 -8.20 -2.10
C LEU A 184 3.19 -9.09 -3.32
N ALA A 185 2.33 -9.04 -4.34
CA ALA A 185 2.50 -9.82 -5.55
C ALA A 185 3.85 -9.49 -6.26
N ALA A 186 4.16 -8.21 -6.43
CA ALA A 186 5.42 -7.77 -7.04
C ALA A 186 6.65 -8.20 -6.22
N ASN A 187 6.58 -8.11 -4.90
CA ASN A 187 7.65 -8.55 -4.01
C ASN A 187 7.87 -10.07 -4.08
N ILE A 188 6.80 -10.87 -4.17
CA ILE A 188 6.90 -12.33 -4.33
C ILE A 188 7.56 -12.64 -5.67
N VAL A 189 7.09 -12.07 -6.77
CA VAL A 189 7.65 -12.28 -8.12
C VAL A 189 9.13 -11.88 -8.15
N GLY A 190 9.48 -10.67 -7.72
CA GLY A 190 10.86 -10.19 -7.72
C GLY A 190 11.78 -11.01 -6.81
N THR A 191 11.28 -11.48 -5.66
CA THR A 191 12.05 -12.33 -4.75
C THR A 191 12.26 -13.73 -5.31
N ALA A 192 11.24 -14.32 -5.97
CA ALA A 192 11.33 -15.62 -6.64
C ALA A 192 12.32 -15.58 -7.82
N ILE A 193 12.25 -14.54 -8.68
CA ILE A 193 13.21 -14.33 -9.78
C ILE A 193 14.64 -14.23 -9.24
N ARG A 194 14.85 -13.45 -8.18
CA ARG A 194 16.17 -13.28 -7.55
C ARG A 194 16.69 -14.59 -6.96
N ALA A 195 15.83 -15.38 -6.31
CA ALA A 195 16.20 -16.68 -5.77
C ALA A 195 16.60 -17.65 -6.89
N ALA A 196 15.82 -17.72 -7.98
CA ALA A 196 16.11 -18.52 -9.16
C ALA A 196 17.45 -18.14 -9.82
N ALA A 197 17.71 -16.85 -9.95
CA ALA A 197 18.96 -16.34 -10.47
C ALA A 197 20.17 -16.71 -9.59
N LEU A 198 20.01 -16.64 -8.26
CA LEU A 198 21.05 -17.02 -7.32
C LEU A 198 21.37 -18.53 -7.39
N ASP A 199 20.37 -19.38 -7.59
CA ASP A 199 20.60 -20.82 -7.80
C ASP A 199 21.45 -21.06 -9.05
N ARG A 200 21.15 -20.36 -10.14
CA ARG A 200 21.93 -20.46 -11.37
C ARG A 200 23.34 -19.89 -11.22
N GLN A 201 23.49 -18.77 -10.55
CA GLN A 201 24.80 -18.16 -10.27
C GLN A 201 25.66 -19.06 -9.39
N ILE A 202 25.08 -19.69 -8.35
CA ILE A 202 25.80 -20.64 -7.48
C ILE A 202 26.30 -21.82 -8.31
N ALA A 203 25.46 -22.45 -9.14
CA ALA A 203 25.84 -23.58 -9.97
C ALA A 203 27.01 -23.26 -10.93
N LEU A 204 26.94 -22.07 -11.59
CA LEU A 204 28.04 -21.63 -12.48
C LEU A 204 29.32 -21.31 -11.69
N THR A 205 29.19 -20.70 -10.52
CA THR A 205 30.34 -20.37 -9.66
C THR A 205 30.99 -21.63 -9.08
N GLU A 206 30.21 -22.65 -8.71
CA GLU A 206 30.74 -23.96 -8.28
C GLU A 206 31.55 -24.63 -9.39
N ARG A 207 31.08 -24.51 -10.63
CA ARG A 207 31.86 -25.00 -11.79
C ARG A 207 33.18 -24.23 -11.97
N LEU A 208 33.15 -22.89 -11.83
CA LEU A 208 34.36 -22.05 -11.85
C LEU A 208 35.33 -22.40 -10.73
N VAL A 209 34.85 -22.64 -9.52
CA VAL A 209 35.68 -23.04 -8.38
C VAL A 209 36.32 -24.40 -8.63
N THR A 210 35.55 -25.38 -9.16
CA THR A 210 36.09 -26.71 -9.54
C THR A 210 37.18 -26.55 -10.57
N LEU A 211 36.94 -25.83 -11.68
CA LEU A 211 37.89 -25.60 -12.76
C LEU A 211 39.17 -24.93 -12.24
N ALA A 212 39.07 -23.90 -11.45
CA ALA A 212 40.22 -23.21 -10.86
C ALA A 212 41.01 -24.10 -9.88
N GLY A 213 40.31 -24.95 -9.12
CA GLY A 213 40.94 -25.95 -8.24
C GLY A 213 41.70 -27.01 -9.01
N ASP A 214 41.16 -27.49 -10.15
CA ASP A 214 41.81 -28.43 -11.04
C ASP A 214 43.08 -27.80 -11.65
N THR A 215 42.97 -26.56 -12.16
CA THR A 215 44.10 -25.81 -12.70
C THR A 215 45.21 -25.63 -11.64
N ALA A 216 44.84 -25.27 -10.39
CA ALA A 216 45.83 -25.12 -9.33
C ALA A 216 46.53 -26.43 -8.95
N ARG A 217 45.82 -27.56 -8.97
CA ARG A 217 46.40 -28.90 -8.74
C ARG A 217 47.34 -29.32 -9.85
N ASP A 218 46.93 -29.09 -11.11
CA ASP A 218 47.77 -29.38 -12.28
C ASP A 218 49.05 -28.53 -12.25
N ASP A 219 48.97 -27.24 -11.97
CA ASP A 219 50.12 -26.36 -11.87
C ASP A 219 51.07 -26.74 -10.69
N ALA A 220 50.52 -27.17 -9.56
CA ALA A 220 51.33 -27.68 -8.46
C ALA A 220 52.08 -28.95 -8.79
N GLN A 221 51.47 -29.89 -9.53
CA GLN A 221 52.13 -31.13 -10.03
C GLN A 221 53.22 -30.79 -11.03
N ARG A 222 52.96 -29.89 -11.96
CA ARG A 222 53.92 -29.44 -12.97
C ARG A 222 55.09 -28.68 -12.35
N GLN A 223 54.86 -27.92 -11.30
CA GLN A 223 55.92 -27.25 -10.53
C GLN A 223 56.84 -28.27 -9.82
N ALA A 224 56.20 -29.33 -9.22
CA ALA A 224 56.99 -30.40 -8.58
C ALA A 224 57.90 -31.16 -9.61
N LEU A 225 57.47 -31.21 -10.88
CA LEU A 225 58.23 -31.76 -11.99
C LEU A 225 59.19 -30.73 -12.66
N GLY A 226 59.22 -29.48 -12.15
CA GLY A 226 60.08 -28.42 -12.70
C GLY A 226 59.58 -27.82 -14.03
N SER A 227 58.36 -28.15 -14.49
CA SER A 227 57.82 -27.69 -15.77
C SER A 227 57.10 -26.33 -15.74
N VAL A 228 56.79 -25.81 -14.55
CA VAL A 228 56.27 -24.45 -14.35
C VAL A 228 56.96 -23.80 -13.13
N SER A 229 56.96 -22.47 -13.08
CA SER A 229 57.58 -21.74 -12.00
C SER A 229 56.73 -21.83 -10.70
N HIS A 230 57.37 -21.69 -9.55
CA HIS A 230 56.72 -21.59 -8.25
C HIS A 230 55.73 -20.39 -8.20
N ALA A 231 56.05 -19.28 -8.84
CA ALA A 231 55.18 -18.10 -8.94
C ALA A 231 53.90 -18.42 -9.72
N GLN A 232 53.94 -19.23 -10.78
CA GLN A 232 52.74 -19.67 -11.53
C GLN A 232 51.85 -20.56 -10.66
N ALA A 233 52.40 -21.57 -9.98
CA ALA A 233 51.66 -22.45 -9.08
C ALA A 233 51.01 -21.68 -7.92
N LEU A 234 51.68 -20.69 -7.35
CA LEU A 234 51.10 -19.79 -6.35
C LEU A 234 50.01 -18.90 -6.95
N GLY A 235 50.16 -18.45 -8.21
CA GLY A 235 49.16 -17.63 -8.91
C GLY A 235 47.85 -18.39 -9.11
N SER A 236 47.88 -19.62 -9.59
CA SER A 236 46.71 -20.46 -9.79
C SER A 236 46.05 -20.88 -8.46
N ALA A 237 46.87 -21.19 -7.41
CA ALA A 237 46.34 -21.46 -6.07
C ALA A 237 45.62 -20.22 -5.46
N ARG A 238 46.20 -19.04 -5.62
CA ARG A 238 45.55 -17.78 -5.20
C ARG A 238 44.23 -17.53 -5.95
N GLN A 239 44.20 -17.77 -7.24
CA GLN A 239 42.99 -17.62 -8.08
C GLN A 239 41.88 -18.59 -7.65
N ALA A 240 42.22 -19.85 -7.39
CA ALA A 240 41.30 -20.87 -6.90
C ALA A 240 40.71 -20.47 -5.54
N ALA A 241 41.56 -20.01 -4.61
CA ALA A 241 41.14 -19.53 -3.29
C ALA A 241 40.22 -18.28 -3.39
N ALA A 242 40.54 -17.33 -4.29
CA ALA A 242 39.72 -16.14 -4.51
C ALA A 242 38.32 -16.48 -5.06
N LEU A 243 38.23 -17.41 -6.03
CA LEU A 243 36.94 -17.88 -6.55
C LEU A 243 36.16 -18.67 -5.50
N ALA A 244 36.79 -19.55 -4.73
CA ALA A 244 36.15 -20.29 -3.64
C ALA A 244 35.56 -19.35 -2.58
N ALA A 245 36.21 -18.22 -2.29
CA ALA A 245 35.71 -17.22 -1.36
C ALA A 245 34.44 -16.48 -1.83
N THR A 246 34.07 -16.56 -3.11
CA THR A 246 32.83 -15.97 -3.65
C THR A 246 31.56 -16.80 -3.38
N LEU A 247 31.70 -18.10 -3.13
CA LEU A 247 30.55 -19.01 -2.90
C LEU A 247 29.80 -18.77 -1.58
N PRO A 248 30.48 -18.65 -0.43
CA PRO A 248 29.76 -18.45 0.85
C PRO A 248 28.83 -17.23 0.83
N PRO A 249 29.22 -16.04 0.35
CA PRO A 249 28.33 -14.89 0.24
C PRO A 249 27.11 -15.15 -0.69
N LEU A 250 27.29 -15.83 -1.82
CA LEU A 250 26.20 -16.18 -2.73
C LEU A 250 25.20 -17.12 -2.05
N ARG A 251 25.69 -18.16 -1.37
CA ARG A 251 24.85 -19.09 -0.61
C ARG A 251 24.10 -18.38 0.54
N GLN A 252 24.77 -17.47 1.23
CA GLN A 252 24.15 -16.64 2.26
C GLN A 252 23.03 -15.77 1.66
N GLN A 253 23.27 -15.11 0.53
CA GLN A 253 22.29 -14.28 -0.15
C GLN A 253 21.09 -15.11 -0.63
N ARG A 254 21.36 -16.31 -1.19
CA ARG A 254 20.30 -17.25 -1.57
C ARG A 254 19.44 -17.64 -0.36
N ALA A 255 20.06 -18.05 0.74
CA ALA A 255 19.34 -18.45 1.95
C ALA A 255 18.46 -17.31 2.46
N SER A 256 19.01 -16.08 2.58
CA SER A 256 18.24 -14.92 3.03
C SER A 256 17.07 -14.57 2.09
N THR A 257 17.28 -14.71 0.76
CA THR A 257 16.23 -14.46 -0.25
C THR A 257 15.09 -15.48 -0.15
N VAL A 258 15.43 -16.77 0.03
CA VAL A 258 14.44 -17.85 0.17
C VAL A 258 13.68 -17.73 1.52
N HIS A 259 14.37 -17.34 2.60
CA HIS A 259 13.71 -17.03 3.87
C HIS A 259 12.74 -15.85 3.74
N ALA A 260 13.15 -14.79 3.02
CA ALA A 260 12.27 -13.65 2.74
C ALA A 260 11.04 -14.07 1.93
N LEU A 261 11.23 -14.95 0.93
CA LEU A 261 10.11 -15.50 0.16
C LEU A 261 9.16 -16.30 1.05
N ALA A 262 9.66 -17.15 1.95
CA ALA A 262 8.83 -17.89 2.90
C ALA A 262 7.96 -16.94 3.75
N VAL A 263 8.55 -15.86 4.29
CA VAL A 263 7.83 -14.85 5.07
C VAL A 263 6.74 -14.15 4.24
N LEU A 264 7.02 -13.81 2.98
CA LEU A 264 6.03 -13.22 2.08
C LEU A 264 4.84 -14.16 1.83
N LEU A 265 5.07 -15.49 1.85
CA LEU A 265 4.03 -16.50 1.72
C LEU A 265 3.28 -16.79 3.04
N GLY A 266 3.69 -16.16 4.15
CA GLY A 266 3.15 -16.43 5.47
C GLY A 266 3.66 -17.73 6.10
N ARG A 267 4.83 -18.24 5.65
CA ARG A 267 5.49 -19.44 6.16
C ARG A 267 6.66 -19.09 7.07
N THR A 268 7.03 -20.03 7.92
CA THR A 268 8.30 -19.97 8.66
C THR A 268 9.49 -20.29 7.73
N PRO A 269 10.70 -19.77 8.00
CA PRO A 269 11.88 -20.00 7.16
C PRO A 269 12.26 -21.46 6.93
N ASP A 270 11.94 -22.36 7.86
CA ASP A 270 12.15 -23.81 7.75
C ASP A 270 11.19 -24.50 6.76
N ALA A 271 10.04 -23.88 6.50
CA ALA A 271 9.05 -24.30 5.50
C ALA A 271 9.19 -23.54 4.18
N ALA A 272 10.41 -23.18 3.79
CA ALA A 272 10.69 -22.43 2.58
C ALA A 272 10.15 -23.14 1.33
N PRO A 273 9.58 -22.40 0.36
CA PRO A 273 9.02 -22.97 -0.86
C PRO A 273 10.12 -23.44 -1.83
N ALA A 274 9.74 -24.31 -2.77
CA ALA A 274 10.55 -24.55 -3.95
C ALA A 274 10.58 -23.28 -4.82
N VAL A 275 11.74 -22.99 -5.38
CA VAL A 275 11.97 -21.83 -6.26
C VAL A 275 11.82 -22.31 -7.71
N PRO A 276 11.12 -21.57 -8.60
CA PRO A 276 11.07 -21.90 -10.03
C PRO A 276 12.45 -21.83 -10.66
N ASP A 277 12.70 -22.62 -11.70
CA ASP A 277 13.93 -22.49 -12.48
C ASP A 277 13.91 -21.17 -13.26
N LEU A 278 15.03 -20.45 -13.29
CA LEU A 278 15.14 -19.18 -14.02
C LEU A 278 14.86 -19.35 -15.52
N ASP A 279 15.29 -20.46 -16.11
CA ASP A 279 15.10 -20.75 -17.54
C ASP A 279 13.63 -21.13 -17.86
N SER A 280 12.79 -21.41 -16.86
CA SER A 280 11.36 -21.66 -17.03
C SER A 280 10.52 -20.37 -17.04
N LEU A 281 11.11 -19.23 -16.70
CA LEU A 281 10.43 -17.94 -16.67
C LEU A 281 10.49 -17.28 -18.06
N SER A 282 9.32 -17.04 -18.63
CA SER A 282 9.20 -16.34 -19.90
C SER A 282 9.12 -14.84 -19.70
N LEU A 283 9.78 -14.07 -20.57
CA LEU A 283 9.64 -12.62 -20.60
C LEU A 283 8.36 -12.25 -21.36
N PRO A 284 7.46 -11.41 -20.80
CA PRO A 284 6.28 -10.92 -21.50
C PRO A 284 6.65 -10.15 -22.78
N GLU A 285 6.10 -10.58 -23.93
CA GLU A 285 6.31 -9.91 -25.22
C GLU A 285 5.55 -8.59 -25.32
N HIS A 286 4.30 -8.59 -24.84
CA HIS A 286 3.43 -7.44 -24.82
C HIS A 286 3.35 -6.87 -23.41
N VAL A 287 3.78 -5.64 -23.25
CA VAL A 287 3.80 -4.94 -21.96
C VAL A 287 2.86 -3.74 -22.07
N PRO A 288 1.69 -3.78 -21.42
CA PRO A 288 0.77 -2.66 -21.41
C PRO A 288 1.40 -1.47 -20.70
N VAL A 289 1.31 -0.29 -21.30
CA VAL A 289 1.83 0.96 -20.71
C VAL A 289 0.70 1.99 -20.66
N ALA A 290 0.20 2.27 -19.46
CA ALA A 290 -0.83 3.28 -19.26
C ALA A 290 -0.30 4.66 -19.69
N VAL A 291 -1.13 5.45 -20.39
CA VAL A 291 -0.77 6.85 -20.63
C VAL A 291 -0.85 7.67 -19.33
N PRO A 292 -0.10 8.78 -19.16
CA PRO A 292 -0.05 9.52 -17.90
C PRO A 292 -1.42 9.91 -17.33
N ALA A 293 -2.38 10.25 -18.17
CA ALA A 293 -3.75 10.57 -17.74
C ALA A 293 -4.53 9.35 -17.18
N GLN A 294 -4.25 8.14 -17.68
CA GLN A 294 -4.86 6.91 -17.18
C GLN A 294 -4.22 6.47 -15.87
N LEU A 295 -2.90 6.69 -15.72
CA LEU A 295 -2.15 6.35 -14.51
C LEU A 295 -2.78 6.97 -13.26
N LEU A 296 -3.29 8.20 -13.35
CA LEU A 296 -3.96 8.89 -12.25
C LEU A 296 -5.20 8.14 -11.73
N ARG A 297 -5.82 7.30 -12.57
CA ARG A 297 -7.03 6.55 -12.24
C ARG A 297 -6.76 5.07 -11.92
N SER A 298 -5.59 4.55 -12.30
CA SER A 298 -5.28 3.12 -12.19
C SER A 298 -4.46 2.78 -10.94
N ARG A 299 -3.80 3.78 -10.31
CA ARG A 299 -2.93 3.54 -9.15
C ARG A 299 -3.68 3.74 -7.83
N PRO A 300 -3.72 2.70 -6.96
CA PRO A 300 -4.41 2.82 -5.68
C PRO A 300 -3.73 3.79 -4.70
N ASP A 301 -2.43 4.01 -4.77
CA ASP A 301 -1.75 5.01 -3.95
C ASP A 301 -2.17 6.46 -4.31
N ILE A 302 -2.41 6.75 -5.59
CA ILE A 302 -2.95 8.02 -6.04
C ILE A 302 -4.41 8.18 -5.59
N GLN A 303 -5.22 7.12 -5.72
CA GLN A 303 -6.61 7.11 -5.27
C GLN A 303 -6.72 7.28 -3.75
N ALA A 304 -5.82 6.65 -2.98
CA ALA A 304 -5.73 6.86 -1.52
C ALA A 304 -5.41 8.31 -1.18
N ALA A 305 -4.45 8.92 -1.88
CA ALA A 305 -4.09 10.32 -1.68
C ALA A 305 -5.23 11.27 -2.07
N GLU A 306 -5.99 10.97 -3.14
CA GLU A 306 -7.21 11.72 -3.51
C GLU A 306 -8.29 11.61 -2.42
N ALA A 307 -8.58 10.41 -1.93
CA ALA A 307 -9.51 10.19 -0.84
C ALA A 307 -9.08 10.93 0.46
N ALA A 308 -7.77 11.00 0.73
CA ALA A 308 -7.24 11.78 1.85
C ALA A 308 -7.48 13.29 1.69
N VAL A 309 -7.37 13.83 0.47
CA VAL A 309 -7.75 15.22 0.17
C VAL A 309 -9.24 15.45 0.43
N GLN A 310 -10.10 14.50 0.04
CA GLN A 310 -11.54 14.57 0.29
C GLN A 310 -11.88 14.53 1.79
N ALA A 311 -11.19 13.67 2.54
CA ALA A 311 -11.34 13.59 3.99
C ALA A 311 -10.96 14.91 4.67
N ALA A 312 -9.78 15.45 4.35
CA ALA A 312 -9.30 16.70 4.92
C ALA A 312 -10.18 17.91 4.53
N ALA A 313 -10.73 17.93 3.32
CA ALA A 313 -11.69 18.95 2.90
C ALA A 313 -13.00 18.89 3.72
N ALA A 314 -13.45 17.68 4.01
CA ALA A 314 -14.63 17.47 4.86
C ALA A 314 -14.36 17.90 6.32
N ASP A 315 -13.16 17.64 6.87
CA ASP A 315 -12.75 18.12 8.19
C ASP A 315 -12.79 19.67 8.30
N VAL A 316 -12.39 20.39 7.22
CA VAL A 316 -12.53 21.85 7.17
C VAL A 316 -14.00 22.25 7.22
N GLY A 317 -14.88 21.53 6.52
CA GLY A 317 -16.31 21.75 6.56
C GLY A 317 -16.89 21.54 7.95
N GLU A 318 -16.53 20.45 8.61
CA GLU A 318 -16.94 20.14 9.99
C GLU A 318 -16.48 21.21 10.97
N ALA A 319 -15.19 21.54 10.99
CA ALA A 319 -14.62 22.57 11.86
C ALA A 319 -15.22 23.96 11.60
N THR A 320 -15.66 24.23 10.36
CA THR A 320 -16.37 25.48 10.04
C THR A 320 -17.80 25.43 10.56
N ALA A 321 -18.50 24.30 10.40
CA ALA A 321 -19.87 24.11 10.92
C ALA A 321 -19.96 24.22 12.43
N GLN A 322 -18.92 23.83 13.17
CA GLN A 322 -18.86 23.97 14.65
C GLN A 322 -18.79 25.41 15.12
N LEU A 323 -18.63 26.40 14.25
CA LEU A 323 -18.73 27.82 14.59
C LEU A 323 -20.19 28.34 14.62
N PHE A 324 -21.15 27.57 14.13
CA PHE A 324 -22.54 27.94 14.00
C PHE A 324 -23.40 27.35 15.14
N PRO A 325 -24.65 27.83 15.30
CA PRO A 325 -25.53 27.35 16.37
C PRO A 325 -25.83 25.85 16.25
N ASN A 326 -25.84 25.14 17.36
CA ASN A 326 -26.30 23.76 17.48
C ASN A 326 -27.72 23.73 18.06
N LEU A 327 -28.62 22.98 17.46
CA LEU A 327 -29.97 22.71 17.90
C LEU A 327 -30.07 21.28 18.40
N SER A 328 -30.47 21.13 19.68
CA SER A 328 -30.72 19.81 20.26
C SER A 328 -32.16 19.68 20.74
N LEU A 329 -32.73 18.50 20.60
CA LEU A 329 -34.03 18.09 21.16
C LEU A 329 -33.78 17.00 22.19
N THR A 330 -34.39 17.19 23.36
CA THR A 330 -34.36 16.20 24.46
C THR A 330 -35.79 15.84 24.87
N ALA A 331 -36.00 14.57 25.12
CA ALA A 331 -37.25 14.07 25.68
C ALA A 331 -36.90 13.08 26.81
N SER A 332 -37.58 13.19 27.93
CA SER A 332 -37.41 12.24 29.01
C SER A 332 -38.77 11.84 29.58
N MET A 333 -38.89 10.60 30.00
CA MET A 333 -40.05 10.08 30.70
C MET A 333 -39.61 9.06 31.75
N GLY A 334 -40.27 9.06 32.87
CA GLY A 334 -39.88 8.17 33.96
C GLY A 334 -40.76 8.29 35.20
N ARG A 335 -40.18 7.85 36.29
CA ARG A 335 -40.77 7.98 37.63
C ARG A 335 -39.73 8.46 38.62
N ALA A 336 -40.15 9.30 39.57
CA ALA A 336 -39.31 9.72 40.66
C ALA A 336 -40.13 9.72 41.96
N GLY A 337 -39.48 9.50 43.08
CA GLY A 337 -40.11 9.52 44.39
C GLY A 337 -39.12 9.61 45.52
N PHE A 338 -39.57 10.06 46.69
CA PHE A 338 -38.75 10.14 47.89
C PHE A 338 -38.70 8.82 48.69
N SER A 339 -39.43 7.81 48.25
CA SER A 339 -39.43 6.45 48.79
C SER A 339 -39.73 5.43 47.71
N TRP A 340 -39.35 4.18 47.91
CA TRP A 340 -39.67 3.08 47.00
C TRP A 340 -41.18 2.92 46.69
N PRO A 341 -42.10 3.02 47.71
CA PRO A 341 -43.53 2.98 47.39
C PRO A 341 -43.98 4.19 46.53
N ALA A 342 -43.43 5.38 46.76
CA ALA A 342 -43.74 6.55 45.95
C ALA A 342 -43.25 6.43 44.50
N LEU A 343 -42.08 5.88 44.29
CA LEU A 343 -41.54 5.60 42.93
C LEU A 343 -42.46 4.65 42.14
N LEU A 344 -43.00 3.62 42.80
CA LEU A 344 -43.87 2.62 42.16
C LEU A 344 -45.32 3.03 42.03
N SER A 345 -45.73 4.10 42.72
CA SER A 345 -47.10 4.65 42.64
C SER A 345 -47.33 5.44 41.33
N GLY A 346 -48.58 5.59 40.92
CA GLY A 346 -48.98 6.38 39.76
C GLY A 346 -48.65 7.89 39.91
N ALA A 347 -48.48 8.40 41.14
CA ALA A 347 -48.17 9.80 41.42
C ALA A 347 -46.73 10.20 41.13
N GLY A 348 -45.79 9.23 40.94
CA GLY A 348 -44.38 9.51 40.66
C GLY A 348 -44.04 9.73 39.17
N GLY A 349 -45.01 9.72 38.27
CA GLY A 349 -44.75 9.90 36.80
C GLY A 349 -44.22 11.29 36.49
N ILE A 350 -43.09 11.33 35.79
CA ILE A 350 -42.44 12.55 35.30
C ILE A 350 -42.16 12.45 33.80
N TRP A 351 -42.27 13.58 33.11
CA TRP A 351 -41.83 13.69 31.72
C TRP A 351 -41.40 15.13 31.41
N ALA A 352 -40.50 15.27 30.46
CA ALA A 352 -40.06 16.55 29.93
C ALA A 352 -39.75 16.43 28.44
N ILE A 353 -40.09 17.46 27.68
CA ILE A 353 -39.65 17.64 26.27
C ILE A 353 -39.12 19.05 26.18
N GLY A 354 -37.92 19.19 25.65
CA GLY A 354 -37.23 20.47 25.52
C GLY A 354 -36.43 20.55 24.23
N ALA A 355 -36.37 21.73 23.65
CA ALA A 355 -35.47 22.07 22.57
C ALA A 355 -34.52 23.17 23.06
N SER A 356 -33.24 23.06 22.74
CA SER A 356 -32.22 24.04 23.08
C SER A 356 -31.39 24.44 21.89
N VAL A 357 -31.08 25.72 21.77
CA VAL A 357 -30.14 26.28 20.78
C VAL A 357 -28.93 26.83 21.53
N SER A 358 -27.74 26.38 21.13
CA SER A 358 -26.51 26.87 21.73
C SER A 358 -25.60 27.42 20.62
N GLN A 359 -25.18 28.69 20.75
CA GLN A 359 -24.24 29.37 19.86
C GLN A 359 -22.94 29.64 20.61
N PRO A 360 -21.79 29.07 20.14
CA PRO A 360 -20.50 29.43 20.73
C PRO A 360 -20.14 30.89 20.39
N ILE A 361 -20.00 31.73 21.43
CA ILE A 361 -19.63 33.15 21.29
C ILE A 361 -18.13 33.33 21.52
N PHE A 362 -17.62 32.77 22.63
CA PHE A 362 -16.20 32.86 22.97
C PHE A 362 -15.70 31.61 23.66
N HIS A 363 -14.66 30.97 23.05
CA HIS A 363 -14.01 29.78 23.57
C HIS A 363 -12.48 29.97 23.58
N GLY A 364 -12.01 31.16 24.00
CA GLY A 364 -10.56 31.44 24.03
C GLY A 364 -9.84 31.34 22.69
N GLY A 365 -10.56 31.45 21.56
CA GLY A 365 -10.01 31.28 20.21
C GLY A 365 -9.87 29.83 19.75
N ALA A 366 -10.22 28.83 20.55
CA ALA A 366 -9.99 27.41 20.23
C ALA A 366 -10.66 26.96 18.94
N LEU A 367 -11.92 27.29 18.70
CA LEU A 367 -12.66 26.91 17.50
C LEU A 367 -12.05 27.52 16.22
N LEU A 368 -11.61 28.77 16.29
CA LEU A 368 -10.95 29.43 15.15
C LEU A 368 -9.56 28.87 14.89
N ALA A 369 -8.83 28.51 15.95
CA ALA A 369 -7.54 27.83 15.81
C ALA A 369 -7.72 26.43 15.23
N HIS A 370 -8.72 25.67 15.66
CA HIS A 370 -9.05 24.35 15.12
C HIS A 370 -9.39 24.42 13.62
N ARG A 371 -10.26 25.35 13.20
CA ARG A 371 -10.55 25.57 11.78
C ARG A 371 -9.31 25.94 10.97
N ARG A 372 -8.38 26.74 11.52
CA ARG A 372 -7.13 27.06 10.85
C ARG A 372 -6.25 25.81 10.73
N ALA A 373 -6.14 25.02 11.77
CA ALA A 373 -5.36 23.76 11.76
C ALA A 373 -5.90 22.77 10.72
N THR A 374 -7.22 22.59 10.61
CA THR A 374 -7.81 21.72 9.59
C THR A 374 -7.59 22.25 8.17
N LYS A 375 -7.54 23.58 7.99
CA LYS A 375 -7.21 24.18 6.69
C LYS A 375 -5.75 23.90 6.29
N GLU A 376 -4.80 24.06 7.20
CA GLU A 376 -3.40 23.70 6.95
C GLU A 376 -3.23 22.19 6.67
N ALA A 377 -4.00 21.34 7.38
CA ALA A 377 -4.01 19.90 7.11
C ALA A 377 -4.56 19.56 5.70
N TYR A 378 -5.57 20.28 5.23
CA TYR A 378 -6.07 20.16 3.87
C TYR A 378 -5.02 20.57 2.82
N GLU A 379 -4.33 21.69 3.01
CA GLU A 379 -3.25 22.12 2.13
C GLU A 379 -2.09 21.10 2.12
N ALA A 380 -1.75 20.52 3.26
CA ALA A 380 -0.77 19.44 3.36
C ALA A 380 -1.22 18.20 2.58
N ALA A 381 -2.48 17.78 2.68
CA ALA A 381 -3.03 16.65 1.92
C ALA A 381 -2.96 16.90 0.40
N VAL A 382 -3.24 18.12 -0.05
CA VAL A 382 -3.09 18.53 -1.45
C VAL A 382 -1.64 18.41 -1.94
N LEU A 383 -0.67 18.82 -1.13
CA LEU A 383 0.76 18.69 -1.47
C LEU A 383 1.22 17.22 -1.48
N HIS A 384 0.72 16.39 -0.56
CA HIS A 384 0.97 14.95 -0.57
C HIS A 384 0.41 14.29 -1.82
N TYR A 385 -0.80 14.62 -2.25
CA TYR A 385 -1.36 14.13 -3.51
C TYR A 385 -0.45 14.49 -4.70
N LYS A 386 -0.01 15.75 -4.80
CA LYS A 386 0.93 16.18 -5.86
C LYS A 386 2.23 15.38 -5.85
N SER A 387 2.81 15.18 -4.67
CA SER A 387 4.05 14.39 -4.49
C SER A 387 3.86 12.94 -4.92
N THR A 388 2.74 12.31 -4.54
CA THR A 388 2.41 10.93 -4.94
C THR A 388 2.29 10.80 -6.45
N VAL A 389 1.61 11.74 -7.12
CA VAL A 389 1.48 11.74 -8.59
C VAL A 389 2.84 11.89 -9.27
N LEU A 390 3.67 12.85 -8.82
CA LEU A 390 5.01 13.05 -9.40
C LEU A 390 5.90 11.81 -9.19
N SER A 391 5.86 11.20 -8.03
CA SER A 391 6.58 9.95 -7.73
C SER A 391 6.10 8.80 -8.62
N ALA A 392 4.79 8.70 -8.86
CA ALA A 392 4.22 7.71 -9.75
C ALA A 392 4.73 7.85 -11.19
N PHE A 393 4.76 9.07 -11.72
CA PHE A 393 5.33 9.33 -13.04
C PHE A 393 6.82 8.99 -13.09
N GLY A 394 7.59 9.35 -12.05
CA GLY A 394 9.01 9.01 -11.94
C GLY A 394 9.24 7.49 -11.91
N ASN A 395 8.42 6.75 -11.19
CA ASN A 395 8.53 5.29 -11.13
C ASN A 395 8.33 4.64 -12.50
N VAL A 396 7.30 5.04 -13.25
CA VAL A 396 7.07 4.52 -14.60
C VAL A 396 8.20 4.92 -15.54
N ALA A 397 8.63 6.17 -15.52
CA ALA A 397 9.75 6.65 -16.34
C ALA A 397 11.03 5.84 -16.09
N ASN A 398 11.37 5.61 -14.82
CA ASN A 398 12.55 4.85 -14.44
C ASN A 398 12.45 3.37 -14.88
N SER A 399 11.29 2.73 -14.67
CA SER A 399 11.10 1.33 -15.08
C SER A 399 11.19 1.15 -16.60
N LEU A 400 10.65 2.10 -17.37
CA LEU A 400 10.72 2.05 -18.82
C LEU A 400 12.16 2.26 -19.33
N ALA A 401 12.90 3.19 -18.74
CA ALA A 401 14.31 3.40 -19.06
C ALA A 401 15.17 2.19 -18.65
N ALA A 402 14.87 1.55 -17.51
CA ALA A 402 15.54 0.33 -17.07
C ALA A 402 15.35 -0.79 -18.09
N LEU A 403 14.13 -1.07 -18.55
CA LEU A 403 13.85 -2.14 -19.50
C LEU A 403 14.57 -1.98 -20.84
N ASP A 404 14.69 -0.74 -21.34
CA ASP A 404 15.44 -0.49 -22.58
C ASP A 404 16.94 -0.77 -22.40
N ASN A 405 17.54 -0.31 -21.29
CA ASN A 405 18.95 -0.55 -20.98
C ASN A 405 19.22 -2.03 -20.64
N ASP A 406 18.32 -2.70 -19.94
CA ASP A 406 18.43 -4.11 -19.59
C ASP A 406 18.40 -5.00 -20.84
N ALA A 407 17.54 -4.67 -21.81
CA ALA A 407 17.51 -5.38 -23.09
C ALA A 407 18.84 -5.27 -23.84
N GLN A 408 19.43 -4.07 -23.88
CA GLN A 408 20.73 -3.84 -24.52
C GLN A 408 21.85 -4.58 -23.77
N THR A 409 21.83 -4.56 -22.45
CA THR A 409 22.79 -5.25 -21.59
C THR A 409 22.69 -6.76 -21.79
N LEU A 410 21.49 -7.33 -21.78
CA LEU A 410 21.27 -8.76 -21.99
C LEU A 410 21.70 -9.17 -23.39
N ALA A 411 21.36 -8.41 -24.43
CA ALA A 411 21.80 -8.71 -25.81
C ALA A 411 23.33 -8.76 -25.93
N SER A 412 24.02 -7.81 -25.26
CA SER A 412 25.50 -7.75 -25.27
C SER A 412 26.12 -8.91 -24.49
N THR A 413 25.64 -9.23 -23.29
CA THR A 413 26.17 -10.32 -22.46
C THR A 413 25.87 -11.70 -23.06
N GLU A 414 24.74 -11.87 -23.75
CA GLU A 414 24.43 -13.08 -24.50
C GLU A 414 25.34 -13.24 -25.73
N SER A 415 25.64 -12.14 -26.42
CA SER A 415 26.59 -12.17 -27.53
C SER A 415 28.00 -12.57 -27.08
N GLU A 416 28.45 -12.02 -25.95
CA GLU A 416 29.70 -12.38 -25.28
C GLU A 416 29.70 -13.86 -24.88
N ALA A 417 28.66 -14.35 -24.21
CA ALA A 417 28.57 -15.73 -23.78
C ALA A 417 28.58 -16.71 -24.97
N ARG A 418 27.92 -16.37 -26.09
CA ARG A 418 27.96 -17.18 -27.32
C ARG A 418 29.35 -17.20 -27.93
N ALA A 419 30.03 -16.06 -28.04
CA ALA A 419 31.39 -15.98 -28.55
C ALA A 419 32.38 -16.73 -27.66
N ALA A 420 32.26 -16.60 -26.35
CA ALA A 420 33.09 -17.32 -25.37
C ALA A 420 32.85 -18.85 -25.44
N GLN A 421 31.61 -19.29 -25.65
CA GLN A 421 31.29 -20.72 -25.85
C GLN A 421 31.94 -21.26 -27.12
N GLN A 422 31.84 -20.55 -28.24
CA GLN A 422 32.47 -20.96 -29.48
C GLN A 422 33.98 -21.06 -29.32
N LEU A 423 34.62 -20.10 -28.65
CA LEU A 423 36.06 -20.15 -28.37
C LEU A 423 36.42 -21.35 -27.48
N PHE A 424 35.61 -21.64 -26.46
CA PHE A 424 35.80 -22.82 -25.61
C PHE A 424 35.69 -24.12 -26.42
N ASP A 425 34.67 -24.28 -27.25
CA ASP A 425 34.44 -25.45 -28.08
C ASP A 425 35.61 -25.66 -29.08
N GLU A 426 36.12 -24.60 -29.68
CA GLU A 426 37.29 -24.64 -30.58
C GLU A 426 38.57 -25.02 -29.82
N THR A 427 38.87 -24.36 -28.70
CA THR A 427 40.06 -24.65 -27.90
C THR A 427 40.05 -26.06 -27.32
N MET A 428 38.89 -26.54 -26.88
CA MET A 428 38.70 -27.90 -26.40
C MET A 428 38.91 -28.92 -27.53
N SER A 429 38.47 -28.66 -28.74
CA SER A 429 38.69 -29.51 -29.92
C SER A 429 40.16 -29.58 -30.30
N ARG A 430 40.87 -28.44 -30.29
CA ARG A 430 42.32 -28.38 -30.55
C ARG A 430 43.14 -29.07 -29.45
N TYR A 431 42.71 -28.98 -28.18
CA TYR A 431 43.32 -29.73 -27.09
C TYR A 431 43.17 -31.24 -27.31
N ARG A 432 41.99 -31.74 -27.67
CA ARG A 432 41.76 -33.17 -27.97
C ARG A 432 42.61 -33.69 -29.12
N LEU A 433 42.93 -32.83 -30.08
CA LEU A 433 43.82 -33.12 -31.20
C LEU A 433 45.33 -32.98 -30.86
N GLY A 434 45.65 -32.61 -29.60
CA GLY A 434 47.03 -32.43 -29.14
C GLY A 434 47.72 -31.15 -29.63
N SER A 435 46.98 -30.20 -30.26
CA SER A 435 47.54 -28.95 -30.80
C SER A 435 47.58 -27.80 -29.82
N LEU A 436 46.86 -27.92 -28.68
CA LEU A 436 46.89 -26.94 -27.60
C LEU A 436 47.04 -27.61 -26.22
N PRO A 437 47.68 -26.97 -25.25
CA PRO A 437 47.75 -27.48 -23.89
C PRO A 437 46.39 -27.37 -23.20
N ILE A 438 46.12 -28.20 -22.19
CA ILE A 438 44.90 -28.19 -21.39
C ILE A 438 44.63 -26.82 -20.73
N SER A 439 45.66 -26.10 -20.35
CA SER A 439 45.57 -24.78 -19.76
C SER A 439 44.87 -23.74 -20.65
N ALA A 440 45.00 -23.88 -22.00
CA ALA A 440 44.28 -23.01 -22.94
C ALA A 440 42.78 -23.33 -22.96
N ALA A 441 42.40 -24.60 -22.91
CA ALA A 441 41.01 -25.02 -22.82
C ALA A 441 40.38 -24.61 -21.48
N GLN A 442 41.09 -24.76 -20.36
CA GLN A 442 40.66 -24.34 -19.04
C GLN A 442 40.45 -22.80 -18.96
N ALA A 443 41.37 -22.02 -19.57
CA ALA A 443 41.21 -20.56 -19.61
C ALA A 443 39.99 -20.12 -20.43
N SER A 444 39.72 -20.76 -21.58
CA SER A 444 38.54 -20.45 -22.39
C SER A 444 37.24 -20.91 -21.72
N GLU A 445 37.23 -22.05 -20.99
CA GLU A 445 36.10 -22.49 -20.18
C GLU A 445 35.78 -21.46 -19.05
N GLN A 446 36.82 -20.94 -18.37
CA GLN A 446 36.66 -19.91 -17.37
C GLN A 446 36.00 -18.64 -17.93
N GLN A 447 36.48 -18.20 -19.13
CA GLN A 447 35.87 -17.02 -19.79
C GLN A 447 34.41 -17.28 -20.15
N PHE A 448 34.08 -18.44 -20.70
CA PHE A 448 32.71 -18.84 -21.02
C PHE A 448 31.83 -18.85 -19.79
N LEU A 449 32.24 -19.47 -18.68
CA LEU A 449 31.46 -19.52 -17.44
C LEU A 449 31.24 -18.12 -16.82
N THR A 450 32.25 -17.24 -16.93
CA THR A 450 32.14 -15.84 -16.46
C THR A 450 31.12 -15.06 -17.30
N ALA A 451 31.20 -15.16 -18.64
CA ALA A 451 30.24 -14.53 -19.54
C ALA A 451 28.80 -15.05 -19.31
N ARG A 452 28.65 -16.36 -19.01
CA ARG A 452 27.33 -16.92 -18.62
C ARG A 452 26.81 -16.37 -17.31
N LEU A 453 27.67 -16.14 -16.31
CA LEU A 453 27.27 -15.49 -15.06
C LEU A 453 26.72 -14.08 -15.31
N ASP A 454 27.37 -13.31 -16.16
CA ASP A 454 26.94 -11.95 -16.46
C ASP A 454 25.63 -11.94 -17.27
N SER A 455 25.45 -12.89 -18.20
CA SER A 455 24.19 -13.11 -18.92
C SER A 455 23.03 -13.48 -17.95
N VAL A 456 23.26 -14.36 -16.98
CA VAL A 456 22.26 -14.73 -15.95
C VAL A 456 21.86 -13.53 -15.09
N ARG A 457 22.81 -12.68 -14.72
CA ARG A 457 22.53 -11.45 -13.98
C ARG A 457 21.67 -10.48 -14.80
N ALA A 458 22.03 -10.25 -16.06
CA ALA A 458 21.27 -9.39 -16.96
C ALA A 458 19.85 -9.92 -17.23
N GLN A 459 19.68 -11.23 -17.41
CA GLN A 459 18.37 -11.88 -17.55
C GLN A 459 17.49 -11.67 -16.32
N SER A 460 18.05 -11.92 -15.13
CA SER A 460 17.34 -11.72 -13.86
C SER A 460 16.92 -10.26 -13.64
N GLN A 461 17.80 -9.32 -13.98
CA GLN A 461 17.52 -7.89 -13.87
C GLN A 461 16.35 -7.52 -14.77
N ARG A 462 16.36 -7.89 -16.03
CA ARG A 462 15.28 -7.60 -16.98
C ARG A 462 13.94 -8.20 -16.56
N LEU A 463 13.93 -9.46 -16.08
CA LEU A 463 12.71 -10.07 -15.52
C LEU A 463 12.19 -9.30 -14.31
N GLY A 464 13.08 -8.90 -13.41
CA GLY A 464 12.73 -8.14 -12.20
C GLY A 464 12.19 -6.75 -12.52
N ASP A 465 12.82 -6.01 -13.44
CA ASP A 465 12.40 -4.67 -13.82
C ASP A 465 11.12 -4.67 -14.65
N THR A 466 10.82 -5.78 -15.36
CA THR A 466 9.49 -5.99 -15.94
C THR A 466 8.41 -6.09 -14.86
N ALA A 467 8.66 -6.81 -13.77
CA ALA A 467 7.72 -6.87 -12.64
C ALA A 467 7.55 -5.48 -11.95
N ALA A 468 8.65 -4.73 -11.82
CA ALA A 468 8.61 -3.37 -11.28
C ALA A 468 7.79 -2.42 -12.17
N LEU A 469 7.84 -2.57 -13.50
CA LEU A 469 6.99 -1.79 -14.39
C LEU A 469 5.51 -2.13 -14.20
N PHE A 470 5.13 -3.42 -14.12
CA PHE A 470 3.73 -3.80 -13.82
C PHE A 470 3.24 -3.21 -12.50
N GLN A 471 4.07 -3.21 -11.46
CA GLN A 471 3.75 -2.56 -10.19
C GLN A 471 3.58 -1.04 -10.35
N ALA A 472 4.43 -0.40 -11.15
CA ALA A 472 4.43 1.06 -11.33
C ALA A 472 3.22 1.57 -12.12
N MET A 473 2.67 0.76 -13.06
CA MET A 473 1.55 1.19 -13.92
C MET A 473 0.19 1.12 -13.23
N GLY A 474 0.03 0.28 -12.22
CA GLY A 474 -1.29 0.04 -11.64
C GLY A 474 -2.24 -0.70 -12.60
N GLU A 475 -3.45 -0.96 -12.15
CA GLU A 475 -4.52 -1.62 -12.90
C GLU A 475 -5.76 -0.73 -12.89
N LEU A 476 -6.65 -0.88 -13.88
CA LEU A 476 -7.97 -0.27 -13.73
C LEU A 476 -8.66 -0.89 -12.50
N PRO A 477 -9.28 -0.07 -11.64
CA PRO A 477 -10.07 -0.59 -10.54
C PRO A 477 -11.10 -1.56 -11.12
N GLN A 478 -11.12 -2.80 -10.63
CA GLN A 478 -12.35 -3.56 -10.73
C GLN A 478 -13.41 -2.72 -10.01
N GLU A 479 -14.51 -2.38 -10.69
CA GLU A 479 -15.61 -1.67 -10.03
C GLU A 479 -15.84 -2.35 -8.67
N PRO A 480 -15.73 -1.62 -7.54
CA PRO A 480 -16.02 -2.21 -6.25
C PRO A 480 -17.41 -2.78 -6.38
N ALA A 481 -17.58 -4.07 -6.08
CA ALA A 481 -18.88 -4.71 -6.07
C ALA A 481 -19.79 -3.74 -5.32
N LYS A 482 -20.73 -3.11 -6.04
CA LYS A 482 -21.63 -2.08 -5.52
C LYS A 482 -22.16 -2.65 -4.22
N SER A 483 -21.70 -2.12 -3.09
CA SER A 483 -22.24 -2.51 -1.81
C SER A 483 -23.75 -2.28 -1.92
N ALA A 484 -24.50 -3.36 -1.91
CA ALA A 484 -25.96 -3.35 -1.84
C ALA A 484 -26.33 -2.69 -0.51
N SER A 485 -26.43 -1.37 -0.52
CA SER A 485 -26.95 -0.56 0.57
C SER A 485 -27.43 0.79 0.02
N ARG A 486 -28.43 0.70 -0.86
CA ARG A 486 -29.41 1.76 -1.10
C ARG A 486 -30.79 1.10 -0.98
N GLU A 487 -31.21 0.88 0.24
CA GLU A 487 -32.63 0.86 0.64
C GLU A 487 -32.75 1.40 2.08
#